data_44ee26c1f939feb1b65f3e68d93eb6be
#
_entry.id   44ee26c1f939feb1b65f3e68d93eb6be
#
_cell.length_a   1.000
_cell.length_b   1.000
_cell.length_c   1.000
_cell.angle_alpha   90.00
_cell.angle_beta   90.00
_cell.angle_gamma   90.00
#
_symmetry.space_group_name_H-M   'P 1'
#
loop_
_entity.id
_entity.type
_entity.pdbx_description
1 polymer ?
#
loop_
_entity_poly.entity_id
_entity_poly.type
_entity_poly.pdbx_seq_one_letter_code
_entity_poly.pdbx_strand_id
1 'polypeptide(L)'
;MNNNFNINSTSPLLKCSNITLGYGSKNIVNNFNYTIHSGDYLSIIGRNGCGKTTFLRGLAGVLHPRSGKIELSSGLKRNQIGYLPQITVTQKDFPASVEEIVLSAFQGKSLLLPFYGKALRKRADECLEMTHATNLRKESFRELSGGQKQRVLLARALCAAERLLLLDEPVTGLDPESSQNMYNIIKDLHENKNMTIVMVTHDVEAAHNNSTRILNFNEITQ
;
A
#
# COMPACT_ATOMS: atom_id res chain seq x y z
N MET A 1 19.69 26.53 -17.00
CA MET A 1 18.27 26.90 -16.90
C MET A 1 17.76 26.28 -15.61
N ASN A 2 17.46 27.11 -14.61
CA ASN A 2 17.11 26.70 -13.26
C ASN A 2 15.68 26.15 -13.23
N ASN A 3 15.52 24.85 -13.12
CA ASN A 3 14.23 24.27 -12.77
C ASN A 3 14.04 24.41 -11.25
N ASN A 4 13.47 25.53 -10.83
CA ASN A 4 12.85 25.66 -9.53
C ASN A 4 11.64 24.74 -9.47
N PHE A 5 11.82 23.52 -8.96
CA PHE A 5 10.71 22.75 -8.42
C PHE A 5 10.15 23.51 -7.22
N ASN A 6 9.07 24.22 -7.46
CA ASN A 6 8.26 24.86 -6.44
C ASN A 6 7.76 23.75 -5.51
N ILE A 7 8.44 23.56 -4.36
CA ILE A 7 7.97 22.73 -3.27
C ILE A 7 6.81 23.50 -2.64
N ASN A 8 5.65 23.46 -3.29
CA ASN A 8 4.40 23.89 -2.67
C ASN A 8 4.23 23.06 -1.40
N SER A 9 4.05 23.73 -0.26
CA SER A 9 3.80 23.15 1.05
C SER A 9 2.79 22.02 0.94
N THR A 10 3.30 20.77 0.91
CA THR A 10 2.47 19.59 0.77
C THR A 10 1.63 19.46 2.03
N SER A 11 0.31 19.52 1.87
CA SER A 11 -0.60 19.45 3.01
C SER A 11 -0.47 18.10 3.71
N PRO A 12 -0.50 18.06 5.05
CA PRO A 12 -0.50 16.80 5.79
C PRO A 12 -1.65 15.91 5.30
N LEU A 13 -1.34 14.69 4.89
CA LEU A 13 -2.33 13.69 4.48
C LEU A 13 -2.72 12.77 5.63
N LEU A 14 -1.72 12.43 6.47
CA LEU A 14 -1.89 11.60 7.64
C LEU A 14 -0.90 12.04 8.72
N LYS A 15 -1.37 12.18 9.97
CA LYS A 15 -0.55 12.58 11.12
C LYS A 15 -0.67 11.56 12.24
N CYS A 16 0.47 11.06 12.68
CA CYS A 16 0.61 10.24 13.89
C CYS A 16 1.09 11.11 15.03
N SER A 17 0.38 11.10 16.16
CA SER A 17 0.72 11.87 17.37
C SER A 17 0.84 10.93 18.56
N ASN A 18 2.07 10.76 19.08
CA ASN A 18 2.44 9.95 20.24
C ASN A 18 1.86 8.54 20.20
N ILE A 19 1.84 7.90 19.02
CA ILE A 19 1.23 6.59 18.85
C ILE A 19 2.06 5.48 19.48
N THR A 20 1.37 4.56 20.15
CA THR A 20 1.94 3.28 20.61
C THR A 20 1.15 2.15 19.96
N LEU A 21 1.86 1.26 19.25
CA LEU A 21 1.31 0.11 18.54
C LEU A 21 1.94 -1.19 19.05
N GLY A 22 1.17 -2.28 19.08
CA GLY A 22 1.67 -3.57 19.51
C GLY A 22 0.63 -4.68 19.52
N TYR A 23 1.04 -5.88 19.92
CA TYR A 23 0.21 -7.09 19.97
C TYR A 23 0.26 -7.71 21.38
N GLY A 24 -0.87 -8.27 21.85
CA GLY A 24 -0.97 -8.84 23.20
C GLY A 24 -0.52 -7.82 24.26
N SER A 25 0.47 -8.12 25.09
CA SER A 25 1.06 -7.20 26.07
C SER A 25 2.27 -6.40 25.55
N LYS A 26 2.81 -6.76 24.36
CA LYS A 26 4.06 -6.20 23.85
C LYS A 26 3.80 -4.94 23.00
N ASN A 27 4.43 -3.82 23.37
CA ASN A 27 4.54 -2.65 22.52
C ASN A 27 5.68 -2.86 21.51
N ILE A 28 5.45 -2.49 20.25
CA ILE A 28 6.41 -2.61 19.15
C ILE A 28 6.87 -1.23 18.70
N VAL A 29 5.92 -0.29 18.55
CA VAL A 29 6.19 1.12 18.26
C VAL A 29 5.75 1.91 19.48
N ASN A 30 6.62 2.77 20.02
CA ASN A 30 6.38 3.49 21.26
C ASN A 30 6.45 4.99 21.03
N ASN A 31 5.43 5.73 21.49
CA ASN A 31 5.37 7.19 21.53
C ASN A 31 5.85 7.86 20.22
N PHE A 32 5.47 7.31 19.08
CA PHE A 32 6.00 7.71 17.79
C PHE A 32 5.17 8.83 17.15
N ASN A 33 5.88 9.83 16.62
CA ASN A 33 5.30 10.97 15.91
C ASN A 33 5.79 10.97 14.47
N TYR A 34 4.87 11.05 13.50
CA TYR A 34 5.23 11.14 12.09
C TYR A 34 4.12 11.81 11.27
N THR A 35 4.52 12.51 10.20
CA THR A 35 3.57 13.13 9.27
C THR A 35 3.89 12.69 7.84
N ILE A 36 2.87 12.18 7.16
CA ILE A 36 2.89 11.85 5.73
C ILE A 36 2.16 12.98 5.01
N HIS A 37 2.79 13.51 3.96
CA HIS A 37 2.23 14.58 3.16
C HIS A 37 1.66 14.04 1.85
N SER A 38 0.73 14.80 1.28
CA SER A 38 0.21 14.49 -0.04
C SER A 38 1.35 14.55 -1.08
N GLY A 39 1.47 13.52 -1.92
CA GLY A 39 2.54 13.40 -2.90
C GLY A 39 3.86 12.85 -2.37
N ASP A 40 3.93 12.40 -1.10
CA ASP A 40 5.11 11.65 -0.63
C ASP A 40 5.22 10.29 -1.33
N TYR A 41 6.44 9.91 -1.71
CA TYR A 41 6.84 8.52 -1.87
C TYR A 41 7.78 8.19 -0.72
N LEU A 42 7.20 7.63 0.36
CA LEU A 42 7.92 7.30 1.59
C LEU A 42 8.31 5.83 1.60
N SER A 43 9.62 5.52 1.63
CA SER A 43 10.11 4.18 1.93
C SER A 43 10.46 4.04 3.41
N ILE A 44 9.96 2.97 4.02
CA ILE A 44 10.26 2.58 5.40
C ILE A 44 11.24 1.42 5.37
N ILE A 45 12.46 1.65 5.83
CA ILE A 45 13.54 0.67 5.88
C ILE A 45 13.90 0.32 7.33
N GLY A 46 14.57 -0.80 7.54
CA GLY A 46 15.05 -1.25 8.86
C GLY A 46 15.13 -2.76 8.96
N ARG A 47 15.70 -3.27 10.06
CA ARG A 47 15.86 -4.70 10.34
C ARG A 47 14.52 -5.43 10.44
N ASN A 48 14.53 -6.75 10.22
CA ASN A 48 13.35 -7.57 10.45
C ASN A 48 12.94 -7.50 11.93
N GLY A 49 11.64 -7.39 12.16
CA GLY A 49 11.07 -7.31 13.52
C GLY A 49 11.14 -5.93 14.20
N CYS A 50 11.71 -4.88 13.58
CA CYS A 50 11.78 -3.54 14.19
C CYS A 50 10.44 -2.77 14.20
N GLY A 51 9.35 -3.32 13.62
CA GLY A 51 8.02 -2.70 13.72
C GLY A 51 7.48 -2.05 12.44
N LYS A 52 8.18 -2.12 11.29
CA LYS A 52 7.73 -1.52 10.01
C LYS A 52 6.32 -1.92 9.61
N THR A 53 6.06 -3.24 9.50
CA THR A 53 4.73 -3.79 9.19
C THR A 53 3.69 -3.40 10.26
N THR A 54 4.09 -3.36 11.55
CA THR A 54 3.20 -2.93 12.64
C THR A 54 2.78 -1.47 12.47
N PHE A 55 3.72 -0.60 12.13
CA PHE A 55 3.44 0.79 11.83
C PHE A 55 2.54 0.93 10.60
N LEU A 56 2.86 0.23 9.51
CA LEU A 56 2.06 0.25 8.28
C LEU A 56 0.62 -0.22 8.52
N ARG A 57 0.41 -1.28 9.33
CA ARG A 57 -0.92 -1.75 9.75
C ARG A 57 -1.68 -0.71 10.59
N GLY A 58 -0.96 0.07 11.41
CA GLY A 58 -1.52 1.22 12.11
C GLY A 58 -2.04 2.29 11.14
N LEU A 59 -1.24 2.66 10.15
CA LEU A 59 -1.63 3.62 9.11
C LEU A 59 -2.84 3.13 8.32
N ALA A 60 -2.88 1.85 7.98
CA ALA A 60 -4.01 1.21 7.27
C ALA A 60 -5.30 1.12 8.13
N GLY A 61 -5.19 1.31 9.46
CA GLY A 61 -6.31 1.13 10.39
C GLY A 61 -6.65 -0.33 10.68
N VAL A 62 -5.79 -1.27 10.27
CA VAL A 62 -5.88 -2.71 10.60
C VAL A 62 -5.50 -2.94 12.06
N LEU A 63 -4.56 -2.15 12.57
CA LEU A 63 -4.14 -2.16 13.97
C LEU A 63 -4.45 -0.81 14.60
N HIS A 64 -5.19 -0.80 15.72
CA HIS A 64 -5.52 0.43 16.42
C HIS A 64 -4.42 0.81 17.42
N PRO A 65 -4.05 2.10 17.54
CA PRO A 65 -3.12 2.56 18.56
C PRO A 65 -3.65 2.29 19.96
N ARG A 66 -2.77 1.84 20.86
CA ARG A 66 -3.05 1.71 22.30
C ARG A 66 -3.06 3.07 23.00
N SER A 67 -2.23 3.98 22.52
CA SER A 67 -2.18 5.38 22.95
C SER A 67 -1.83 6.27 21.77
N GLY A 68 -2.06 7.56 21.91
CA GLY A 68 -1.92 8.52 20.84
C GLY A 68 -3.04 8.42 19.81
N LYS A 69 -2.84 9.07 18.66
CA LYS A 69 -3.86 9.07 17.59
C LYS A 69 -3.25 9.16 16.21
N ILE A 70 -3.97 8.58 15.24
CA ILE A 70 -3.68 8.68 13.80
C ILE A 70 -4.83 9.46 13.16
N GLU A 71 -4.53 10.67 12.73
CA GLU A 71 -5.48 11.60 12.14
C GLU A 71 -5.31 11.63 10.62
N LEU A 72 -6.41 11.55 9.91
CA LEU A 72 -6.45 11.73 8.45
C LEU A 72 -6.80 13.18 8.14
N SER A 73 -6.23 13.75 7.08
CA SER A 73 -6.59 15.09 6.61
C SER A 73 -8.07 15.17 6.23
N SER A 74 -8.62 16.39 6.26
CA SER A 74 -9.97 16.63 5.75
C SER A 74 -10.08 16.13 4.30
N GLY A 75 -11.06 15.25 4.06
CA GLY A 75 -11.31 14.67 2.72
C GLY A 75 -10.69 13.30 2.46
N LEU A 76 -9.84 12.76 3.33
CA LEU A 76 -9.40 11.36 3.25
C LEU A 76 -10.15 10.51 4.27
N LYS A 77 -10.76 9.41 3.83
CA LYS A 77 -11.44 8.43 4.69
C LYS A 77 -10.64 7.13 4.75
N ARG A 78 -10.77 6.36 5.83
CA ARG A 78 -10.10 5.06 6.00
C ARG A 78 -10.36 4.09 4.85
N ASN A 79 -11.57 4.05 4.33
CA ASN A 79 -11.96 3.19 3.21
C ASN A 79 -11.47 3.68 1.84
N GLN A 80 -10.69 4.76 1.80
CA GLN A 80 -10.02 5.33 0.62
C GLN A 80 -8.51 5.12 0.66
N ILE A 81 -8.02 4.37 1.63
CA ILE A 81 -6.62 3.95 1.75
C ILE A 81 -6.48 2.56 1.14
N GLY A 82 -5.66 2.42 0.11
CA GLY A 82 -5.27 1.12 -0.41
C GLY A 82 -4.22 0.48 0.48
N TYR A 83 -4.35 -0.81 0.75
CA TYR A 83 -3.36 -1.55 1.51
C TYR A 83 -3.05 -2.88 0.85
N LEU A 84 -1.79 -3.07 0.48
CA LEU A 84 -1.23 -4.32 0.00
C LEU A 84 -0.42 -4.94 1.15
N PRO A 85 -0.94 -5.96 1.84
CA PRO A 85 -0.19 -6.66 2.88
C PRO A 85 0.86 -7.58 2.28
N GLN A 86 1.87 -7.93 3.06
CA GLN A 86 2.81 -8.99 2.72
C GLN A 86 2.06 -10.31 2.46
N ILE A 87 2.34 -10.97 1.33
CA ILE A 87 1.67 -12.20 0.93
C ILE A 87 2.09 -13.34 1.87
N THR A 88 1.11 -13.99 2.47
CA THR A 88 1.32 -15.24 3.22
C THR A 88 1.13 -16.46 2.30
N VAL A 89 1.73 -17.60 2.68
CA VAL A 89 1.63 -18.87 1.93
C VAL A 89 0.18 -19.28 1.68
N THR A 90 -0.69 -19.09 2.66
CA THR A 90 -2.13 -19.43 2.60
C THR A 90 -2.91 -18.61 1.56
N GLN A 91 -2.45 -17.40 1.22
CA GLN A 91 -3.11 -16.54 0.23
C GLN A 91 -2.75 -16.92 -1.21
N LYS A 92 -1.68 -17.72 -1.41
CA LYS A 92 -1.22 -18.13 -2.74
C LYS A 92 -2.15 -19.13 -3.44
N ASP A 93 -2.94 -19.89 -2.67
CA ASP A 93 -3.77 -20.99 -3.17
C ASP A 93 -5.28 -20.70 -3.17
N PHE A 94 -5.65 -19.42 -3.12
CA PHE A 94 -7.06 -19.04 -3.05
C PHE A 94 -7.80 -19.38 -4.37
N PRO A 95 -8.85 -20.23 -4.32
CA PRO A 95 -9.53 -20.73 -5.51
C PRO A 95 -10.57 -19.71 -6.02
N ALA A 96 -10.10 -18.58 -6.56
CA ALA A 96 -10.96 -17.54 -7.13
C ALA A 96 -10.36 -17.04 -8.44
N SER A 97 -11.18 -16.49 -9.32
CA SER A 97 -10.72 -15.75 -10.48
C SER A 97 -10.09 -14.42 -10.08
N VAL A 98 -9.23 -13.88 -10.94
CA VAL A 98 -8.64 -12.55 -10.76
C VAL A 98 -9.73 -11.48 -10.61
N GLU A 99 -10.81 -11.56 -11.40
CA GLU A 99 -11.94 -10.62 -11.28
C GLU A 99 -12.55 -10.64 -9.88
N GLU A 100 -12.78 -11.81 -9.30
CA GLU A 100 -13.34 -11.96 -7.95
C GLU A 100 -12.40 -11.40 -6.89
N ILE A 101 -11.09 -11.66 -7.02
CA ILE A 101 -10.07 -11.09 -6.12
C ILE A 101 -10.10 -9.56 -6.14
N VAL A 102 -10.11 -8.95 -7.33
CA VAL A 102 -10.09 -7.48 -7.45
C VAL A 102 -11.40 -6.87 -6.98
N LEU A 103 -12.54 -7.45 -7.34
CA LEU A 103 -13.86 -6.99 -6.90
C LEU A 103 -14.06 -7.14 -5.38
N SER A 104 -13.35 -8.07 -4.72
CA SER A 104 -13.42 -8.20 -3.26
C SER A 104 -12.98 -6.94 -2.50
N ALA A 105 -12.23 -6.02 -3.13
CA ALA A 105 -11.90 -4.72 -2.56
C ALA A 105 -13.12 -3.86 -2.21
N PHE A 106 -14.26 -4.14 -2.83
CA PHE A 106 -15.50 -3.40 -2.62
C PHE A 106 -16.46 -4.06 -1.62
N GLN A 107 -16.05 -5.19 -1.01
CA GLN A 107 -16.82 -5.82 0.06
C GLN A 107 -17.03 -4.83 1.20
N GLY A 108 -18.30 -4.68 1.63
CA GLY A 108 -18.71 -3.67 2.63
C GLY A 108 -19.09 -2.29 2.08
N LYS A 109 -18.78 -1.97 0.80
CA LYS A 109 -19.31 -0.75 0.15
C LYS A 109 -20.69 -0.96 -0.49
N SER A 110 -21.11 -2.21 -0.70
CA SER A 110 -22.41 -2.58 -1.29
C SER A 110 -23.13 -3.58 -0.38
N LEU A 111 -23.73 -3.09 0.69
CA LEU A 111 -24.50 -3.91 1.66
C LEU A 111 -25.86 -4.41 1.12
N LEU A 112 -26.31 -3.94 -0.04
CA LEU A 112 -27.69 -4.13 -0.49
C LEU A 112 -27.87 -4.96 -1.77
N LEU A 113 -26.78 -5.31 -2.49
CA LEU A 113 -26.91 -6.05 -3.75
C LEU A 113 -25.86 -7.18 -3.83
N PRO A 114 -26.28 -8.42 -4.20
CA PRO A 114 -25.37 -9.56 -4.40
C PRO A 114 -24.48 -9.40 -5.67
N PHE A 115 -24.65 -8.30 -6.41
CA PHE A 115 -23.93 -8.06 -7.66
C PHE A 115 -23.20 -6.74 -7.65
N TYR A 116 -21.94 -6.75 -8.06
CA TYR A 116 -21.16 -5.54 -8.29
C TYR A 116 -21.70 -4.79 -9.52
N GLY A 117 -22.13 -3.54 -9.31
CA GLY A 117 -22.67 -2.68 -10.37
C GLY A 117 -21.60 -2.34 -11.44
N LYS A 118 -22.06 -1.84 -12.61
CA LYS A 118 -21.19 -1.46 -13.74
C LYS A 118 -20.05 -0.53 -13.33
N ALA A 119 -20.27 0.42 -12.44
CA ALA A 119 -19.26 1.37 -11.97
C ALA A 119 -18.12 0.69 -11.21
N LEU A 120 -18.41 -0.29 -10.34
CA LEU A 120 -17.38 -1.03 -9.60
C LEU A 120 -16.57 -1.95 -10.51
N ARG A 121 -17.23 -2.59 -11.48
CA ARG A 121 -16.54 -3.40 -12.51
C ARG A 121 -15.60 -2.53 -13.35
N LYS A 122 -16.06 -1.36 -13.80
CA LYS A 122 -15.24 -0.40 -14.53
C LYS A 122 -14.02 0.02 -13.70
N ARG A 123 -14.21 0.33 -12.41
CA ARG A 123 -13.08 0.66 -11.51
C ARG A 123 -12.10 -0.50 -11.36
N ALA A 124 -12.58 -1.74 -11.26
CA ALA A 124 -11.74 -2.93 -11.23
C ALA A 124 -10.93 -3.08 -12.52
N ASP A 125 -11.54 -2.86 -13.69
CA ASP A 125 -10.87 -2.91 -14.99
C ASP A 125 -9.77 -1.84 -15.09
N GLU A 126 -10.05 -0.61 -14.68
CA GLU A 126 -9.05 0.47 -14.61
C GLU A 126 -7.86 0.11 -13.71
N CYS A 127 -8.12 -0.53 -12.55
CA CYS A 127 -7.05 -0.96 -11.65
C CYS A 127 -6.22 -2.11 -12.24
N LEU A 128 -6.85 -3.06 -12.94
CA LEU A 128 -6.14 -4.12 -13.66
C LEU A 128 -5.27 -3.56 -14.80
N GLU A 129 -5.76 -2.54 -15.51
CA GLU A 129 -4.99 -1.86 -16.54
C GLU A 129 -3.76 -1.17 -15.94
N MET A 130 -3.92 -0.38 -14.89
CA MET A 130 -2.82 0.29 -14.20
C MET A 130 -1.74 -0.66 -13.67
N THR A 131 -2.08 -1.91 -13.39
CA THR A 131 -1.13 -2.93 -12.91
C THR A 131 -0.69 -3.92 -13.99
N HIS A 132 -1.00 -3.67 -15.25
CA HIS A 132 -0.69 -4.53 -16.39
C HIS A 132 -1.19 -5.98 -16.19
N ALA A 133 -2.39 -6.13 -15.62
CA ALA A 133 -3.00 -7.42 -15.29
C ALA A 133 -4.34 -7.69 -16.03
N THR A 134 -4.72 -6.86 -17.00
CA THR A 134 -6.00 -6.95 -17.71
C THR A 134 -6.20 -8.29 -18.40
N ASN A 135 -5.14 -8.83 -19.02
CA ASN A 135 -5.15 -10.12 -19.70
C ASN A 135 -5.37 -11.31 -18.76
N LEU A 136 -5.15 -11.12 -17.46
CA LEU A 136 -5.30 -12.17 -16.42
C LEU A 136 -6.71 -12.23 -15.83
N ARG A 137 -7.60 -11.31 -16.20
CA ARG A 137 -8.91 -11.09 -15.54
C ARG A 137 -9.72 -12.36 -15.30
N LYS A 138 -9.74 -13.29 -16.28
CA LYS A 138 -10.52 -14.53 -16.22
C LYS A 138 -9.73 -15.73 -15.69
N GLU A 139 -8.42 -15.56 -15.49
CA GLU A 139 -7.56 -16.62 -15.01
C GLU A 139 -7.86 -16.97 -13.56
N SER A 140 -7.54 -18.20 -13.18
CA SER A 140 -7.53 -18.62 -11.78
C SER A 140 -6.35 -18.00 -11.06
N PHE A 141 -6.59 -17.27 -9.96
CA PHE A 141 -5.52 -16.65 -9.18
C PHE A 141 -4.47 -17.66 -8.70
N ARG A 142 -4.90 -18.88 -8.40
CA ARG A 142 -4.02 -19.96 -7.96
C ARG A 142 -2.95 -20.31 -9.00
N GLU A 143 -3.28 -20.25 -10.31
CA GLU A 143 -2.41 -20.66 -11.42
C GLU A 143 -1.42 -19.57 -11.85
N LEU A 144 -1.54 -18.35 -11.31
CA LEU A 144 -0.68 -17.24 -11.66
C LEU A 144 0.74 -17.39 -11.10
N SER A 145 1.74 -16.85 -11.82
CA SER A 145 3.10 -16.68 -11.30
C SER A 145 3.13 -15.74 -10.10
N GLY A 146 4.24 -15.72 -9.34
CA GLY A 146 4.41 -14.82 -8.19
C GLY A 146 4.22 -13.35 -8.57
N GLY A 147 4.87 -12.89 -9.64
CA GLY A 147 4.76 -11.52 -10.13
C GLY A 147 3.35 -11.17 -10.63
N GLN A 148 2.67 -12.10 -11.30
CA GLN A 148 1.28 -11.92 -11.72
C GLN A 148 0.34 -11.79 -10.52
N LYS A 149 0.47 -12.68 -9.52
CA LYS A 149 -0.28 -12.60 -8.25
C LYS A 149 -0.11 -11.24 -7.57
N GLN A 150 1.13 -10.76 -7.51
CA GLN A 150 1.45 -9.50 -6.87
C GLN A 150 0.80 -8.31 -7.59
N ARG A 151 0.82 -8.28 -8.94
CA ARG A 151 0.13 -7.25 -9.73
C ARG A 151 -1.39 -7.25 -9.52
N VAL A 152 -2.00 -8.43 -9.44
CA VAL A 152 -3.44 -8.58 -9.16
C VAL A 152 -3.79 -8.08 -7.75
N LEU A 153 -2.97 -8.38 -6.75
CA LEU A 153 -3.18 -7.88 -5.39
C LEU A 153 -2.95 -6.37 -5.27
N LEU A 154 -2.01 -5.82 -6.05
CA LEU A 154 -1.84 -4.38 -6.19
C LEU A 154 -3.09 -3.74 -6.82
N ALA A 155 -3.65 -4.33 -7.90
CA ALA A 155 -4.90 -3.86 -8.49
C ALA A 155 -6.05 -3.86 -7.47
N ARG A 156 -6.16 -4.93 -6.67
CA ARG A 156 -7.13 -4.99 -5.57
C ARG A 156 -6.94 -3.86 -4.56
N ALA A 157 -5.71 -3.58 -4.15
CA ALA A 157 -5.41 -2.47 -3.22
C ALA A 157 -5.77 -1.12 -3.85
N LEU A 158 -5.48 -0.91 -5.13
CA LEU A 158 -5.82 0.30 -5.89
C LEU A 158 -7.32 0.55 -6.01
N CYS A 159 -8.15 -0.49 -6.04
CA CYS A 159 -9.61 -0.33 -6.04
C CYS A 159 -10.14 0.42 -4.81
N ALA A 160 -9.46 0.30 -3.67
CA ALA A 160 -9.78 1.04 -2.45
C ALA A 160 -9.06 2.39 -2.37
N ALA A 161 -7.88 2.51 -3.00
CA ALA A 161 -7.05 3.69 -2.92
C ALA A 161 -7.60 4.86 -3.74
N GLU A 162 -7.74 6.02 -3.12
CA GLU A 162 -8.01 7.28 -3.82
C GLU A 162 -6.79 8.20 -3.85
N ARG A 163 -6.05 8.31 -2.74
CA ARG A 163 -4.93 9.22 -2.59
C ARG A 163 -3.71 8.60 -1.89
N LEU A 164 -3.90 7.52 -1.13
CA LEU A 164 -2.87 6.88 -0.32
C LEU A 164 -2.85 5.37 -0.57
N LEU A 165 -1.67 4.86 -0.91
CA LEU A 165 -1.39 3.45 -1.10
C LEU A 165 -0.28 3.01 -0.14
N LEU A 166 -0.57 2.00 0.67
CA LEU A 166 0.32 1.40 1.65
C LEU A 166 0.76 0.02 1.14
N LEU A 167 2.07 -0.21 1.04
CA LEU A 167 2.66 -1.41 0.45
C LEU A 167 3.61 -2.08 1.46
N ASP A 168 3.33 -3.33 1.82
CA ASP A 168 4.13 -4.11 2.77
C ASP A 168 4.97 -5.13 2.00
N GLU A 169 6.23 -4.81 1.74
CA GLU A 169 7.19 -5.63 1.01
C GLU A 169 6.67 -6.14 -0.35
N PRO A 170 6.27 -5.25 -1.27
CA PRO A 170 5.55 -5.62 -2.50
C PRO A 170 6.34 -6.46 -3.48
N VAL A 171 7.67 -6.53 -3.37
CA VAL A 171 8.55 -7.28 -4.28
C VAL A 171 9.18 -8.51 -3.65
N THR A 172 8.91 -8.78 -2.36
CA THR A 172 9.54 -9.90 -1.65
C THR A 172 9.17 -11.24 -2.26
N GLY A 173 10.19 -12.03 -2.60
CA GLY A 173 10.04 -13.35 -3.21
C GLY A 173 9.70 -13.35 -4.71
N LEU A 174 9.85 -12.22 -5.38
CA LEU A 174 9.78 -12.12 -6.83
C LEU A 174 11.17 -12.30 -7.47
N ASP A 175 11.18 -12.74 -8.71
CA ASP A 175 12.39 -12.70 -9.55
C ASP A 175 12.76 -11.24 -9.89
N PRO A 176 14.00 -10.99 -10.34
CA PRO A 176 14.49 -9.63 -10.60
C PRO A 176 13.65 -8.86 -11.64
N GLU A 177 13.19 -9.52 -12.69
CA GLU A 177 12.37 -8.90 -13.74
C GLU A 177 11.00 -8.50 -13.21
N SER A 178 10.33 -9.40 -12.49
CA SER A 178 9.03 -9.13 -11.84
C SER A 178 9.15 -8.02 -10.80
N SER A 179 10.26 -7.97 -10.05
CA SER A 179 10.54 -6.91 -9.08
C SER A 179 10.68 -5.55 -9.75
N GLN A 180 11.48 -5.46 -10.83
CA GLN A 180 11.65 -4.23 -11.58
C GLN A 180 10.32 -3.75 -12.20
N ASN A 181 9.54 -4.67 -12.76
CA ASN A 181 8.21 -4.35 -13.30
C ASN A 181 7.28 -3.79 -12.22
N MET A 182 7.31 -4.35 -11.00
CA MET A 182 6.53 -3.86 -9.88
C MET A 182 6.95 -2.45 -9.45
N TYR A 183 8.26 -2.17 -9.34
CA TYR A 183 8.76 -0.82 -9.05
C TYR A 183 8.35 0.18 -10.12
N ASN A 184 8.38 -0.18 -11.40
CA ASN A 184 7.96 0.68 -12.50
C ASN A 184 6.46 1.04 -12.38
N ILE A 185 5.60 0.06 -12.06
CA ILE A 185 4.17 0.30 -11.83
C ILE A 185 3.96 1.25 -10.64
N ILE A 186 4.63 1.01 -9.52
CA ILE A 186 4.50 1.85 -8.31
C ILE A 186 4.97 3.29 -8.61
N LYS A 187 6.06 3.43 -9.35
CA LYS A 187 6.58 4.73 -9.81
C LYS A 187 5.57 5.47 -10.69
N ASP A 188 4.98 4.79 -11.68
CA ASP A 188 3.94 5.36 -12.55
C ASP A 188 2.72 5.85 -11.74
N LEU A 189 2.28 5.07 -10.76
CA LEU A 189 1.20 5.46 -9.84
C LEU A 189 1.54 6.73 -9.06
N HIS A 190 2.79 6.88 -8.64
CA HIS A 190 3.25 8.07 -7.92
C HIS A 190 3.34 9.28 -8.85
N GLU A 191 4.10 9.17 -9.95
CA GLU A 191 4.45 10.29 -10.82
C GLU A 191 3.28 10.75 -11.70
N ASN A 192 2.53 9.80 -12.30
CA ASN A 192 1.51 10.10 -13.30
C ASN A 192 0.08 10.06 -12.76
N LYS A 193 -0.15 9.42 -11.59
CA LYS A 193 -1.47 9.39 -10.93
C LYS A 193 -1.52 10.19 -9.63
N ASN A 194 -0.44 10.89 -9.27
CA ASN A 194 -0.31 11.68 -8.03
C ASN A 194 -0.67 10.90 -6.77
N MET A 195 -0.38 9.58 -6.75
CA MET A 195 -0.63 8.72 -5.61
C MET A 195 0.44 8.95 -4.53
N THR A 196 0.01 9.19 -3.30
CA THR A 196 0.92 9.14 -2.15
C THR A 196 1.23 7.69 -1.84
N ILE A 197 2.51 7.33 -1.78
CA ILE A 197 2.98 5.95 -1.56
C ILE A 197 3.69 5.87 -0.21
N VAL A 198 3.35 4.85 0.58
CA VAL A 198 4.15 4.43 1.75
C VAL A 198 4.50 2.96 1.57
N MET A 199 5.77 2.66 1.41
CA MET A 199 6.26 1.32 1.12
C MET A 199 7.23 0.84 2.19
N VAL A 200 6.96 -0.31 2.79
CA VAL A 200 7.95 -1.05 3.57
C VAL A 200 8.79 -1.87 2.62
N THR A 201 10.11 -1.76 2.71
CA THR A 201 11.04 -2.55 1.92
C THR A 201 12.33 -2.85 2.69
N HIS A 202 12.97 -3.96 2.35
CA HIS A 202 14.33 -4.28 2.78
C HIS A 202 15.37 -3.95 1.69
N ASP A 203 14.93 -3.61 0.50
CA ASP A 203 15.76 -3.15 -0.61
C ASP A 203 16.10 -1.67 -0.43
N VAL A 204 17.25 -1.43 0.19
CA VAL A 204 17.73 -0.07 0.50
C VAL A 204 18.10 0.71 -0.76
N GLU A 205 18.62 0.03 -1.77
CA GLU A 205 19.02 0.65 -3.04
C GLU A 205 17.76 1.13 -3.80
N ALA A 206 16.76 0.27 -3.93
CA ALA A 206 15.49 0.65 -4.54
C ALA A 206 14.78 1.78 -3.76
N ALA A 207 14.88 1.79 -2.42
CA ALA A 207 14.35 2.87 -1.60
C ALA A 207 15.02 4.21 -1.94
N HIS A 208 16.35 4.25 -2.05
CA HIS A 208 17.08 5.48 -2.42
C HIS A 208 16.76 5.96 -3.84
N ASN A 209 16.59 5.04 -4.79
CA ASN A 209 16.40 5.38 -6.19
C ASN A 209 14.96 5.83 -6.52
N ASN A 210 13.96 5.39 -5.75
CA ASN A 210 12.55 5.61 -6.09
C ASN A 210 11.80 6.55 -5.14
N SER A 211 12.29 6.74 -3.90
CA SER A 211 11.52 7.46 -2.88
C SER A 211 11.90 8.94 -2.79
N THR A 212 10.91 9.77 -2.49
CA THR A 212 11.13 11.18 -2.15
C THR A 212 11.59 11.35 -0.70
N ARG A 213 11.24 10.38 0.17
CA ARG A 213 11.58 10.37 1.60
C ARG A 213 11.88 8.95 2.08
N ILE A 214 12.81 8.82 3.02
CA ILE A 214 13.15 7.54 3.66
C ILE A 214 12.99 7.68 5.16
N LEU A 215 12.33 6.69 5.79
CA LEU A 215 12.19 6.54 7.22
C LEU A 215 12.96 5.29 7.68
N ASN A 216 14.06 5.49 8.41
CA ASN A 216 14.83 4.39 8.96
C ASN A 216 14.29 3.98 10.33
N PHE A 217 13.60 2.85 10.39
CA PHE A 217 12.95 2.36 11.61
C PHE A 217 13.93 1.84 12.67
N ASN A 218 15.21 1.58 12.32
CA ASN A 218 16.22 1.20 13.31
C ASN A 218 16.57 2.35 14.27
N GLU A 219 16.36 3.60 13.85
CA GLU A 219 16.65 4.81 14.65
C GLU A 219 15.51 5.16 15.61
N ILE A 220 14.35 4.52 15.47
CA ILE A 220 13.12 4.85 16.20
C ILE A 220 12.89 3.89 17.37
N THR A 221 13.39 2.67 17.27
CA THR A 221 13.12 1.56 18.22
C THR A 221 14.24 1.36 19.25
N GLN A 222 15.04 2.40 19.52
CA GLN A 222 16.01 2.40 20.62
C GLN A 222 15.39 2.90 21.90
#